data_37c4cd82a84e86c0f45be00b82008041
#
_entry.id   37c4cd82a84e86c0f45be00b82008041
#
_cell.length_a   1.000
_cell.length_b   1.000
_cell.length_c   1.000
_cell.angle_alpha   90.00
_cell.angle_beta   90.00
_cell.angle_gamma   90.00
#
_symmetry.space_group_name_H-M   'P 1'
#
loop_
_entity.id
_entity.type
_entity.pdbx_description
1 polymer ?
#
loop_
_entity_poly.entity_id
_entity_poly.type
_entity_poly.pdbx_seq_one_letter_code
_entity_poly.pdbx_strand_id
1 'polypeptide(L)'
;MSVIVPARNEEACLAQCLESLVAQSGIDFEIIVVDDASVDRTAEIAELFAITLISAPALPENWTGKNNAMSAGAKIAEGKWLLFTDADTVHKAGSLARAVAEAESNRAALLSYSPEQEVRGMWEKAVMPAIFAELAATYPPNKVNDPASPIAAANGQYLLISREAYDAVGGHTSTASDLLEDVAMARLVKSSGRKIVFRYGNDAVRTRMYRSWSQMKEGWTKNLALLFRRPVALAVFRLTECLLIFGNLLAAFVAWSSGNTNVAVLTISLGLLIAVLSSVRIRRAHFSWTLTLLALAGLPVFSYLLFRSAALHRNHGVTWKGRKYGSLGDADLPKHSP
;
A
#
# COMPACT_ATOMS: atom_id res chain seq x y z
N MET A 1 -9.75 -21.98 5.15
CA MET A 1 -9.44 -20.84 4.26
C MET A 1 -8.14 -21.11 3.52
N SER A 2 -7.84 -20.39 2.41
CA SER A 2 -6.55 -20.52 1.73
C SER A 2 -5.79 -19.20 1.80
N VAL A 3 -4.55 -19.27 2.27
CA VAL A 3 -3.62 -18.13 2.30
C VAL A 3 -2.70 -18.23 1.09
N ILE A 4 -2.70 -17.24 0.23
CA ILE A 4 -1.94 -17.22 -1.03
C ILE A 4 -0.87 -16.13 -0.92
N VAL A 5 0.40 -16.55 -1.04
CA VAL A 5 1.57 -15.67 -0.90
C VAL A 5 2.34 -15.68 -2.23
N PRO A 6 2.17 -14.66 -3.08
CA PRO A 6 3.02 -14.50 -4.26
C PRO A 6 4.41 -14.07 -3.81
N ALA A 7 5.44 -14.76 -4.27
CA ALA A 7 6.82 -14.48 -3.91
C ALA A 7 7.72 -14.32 -5.15
N ARG A 8 8.53 -13.25 -5.17
CA ARG A 8 9.57 -13.05 -6.18
C ARG A 8 10.73 -12.30 -5.57
N ASN A 9 11.86 -12.97 -5.40
CA ASN A 9 13.07 -12.43 -4.77
C ASN A 9 12.77 -11.85 -3.37
N GLU A 10 12.26 -12.71 -2.48
CA GLU A 10 11.81 -12.38 -1.12
C GLU A 10 12.61 -13.11 -0.03
N GLU A 11 13.85 -13.56 -0.34
CA GLU A 11 14.70 -14.29 0.63
C GLU A 11 14.88 -13.53 1.96
N ALA A 12 14.80 -12.19 1.93
CA ALA A 12 15.03 -11.35 3.10
C ALA A 12 13.84 -11.31 4.09
N CYS A 13 12.65 -11.78 3.69
CA CYS A 13 11.41 -11.60 4.48
C CYS A 13 10.49 -12.82 4.51
N LEU A 14 10.53 -13.69 3.51
CA LEU A 14 9.58 -14.80 3.37
C LEU A 14 9.58 -15.72 4.60
N ALA A 15 10.72 -16.05 5.19
CA ALA A 15 10.79 -16.90 6.38
C ALA A 15 9.93 -16.33 7.52
N GLN A 16 10.08 -15.03 7.83
CA GLN A 16 9.33 -14.38 8.90
C GLN A 16 7.81 -14.33 8.60
N CYS A 17 7.44 -14.14 7.34
CA CYS A 17 6.05 -14.22 6.90
C CYS A 17 5.48 -15.61 7.17
N LEU A 18 6.15 -16.66 6.69
CA LEU A 18 5.70 -18.04 6.85
C LEU A 18 5.66 -18.49 8.31
N GLU A 19 6.67 -18.16 9.11
CA GLU A 19 6.66 -18.41 10.56
C GLU A 19 5.41 -17.83 11.22
N SER A 20 5.05 -16.58 10.86
CA SER A 20 3.88 -15.91 11.41
C SER A 20 2.55 -16.52 10.94
N LEU A 21 2.52 -17.12 9.74
CA LEU A 21 1.36 -17.82 9.20
C LEU A 21 1.21 -19.21 9.80
N VAL A 22 2.28 -20.01 9.88
CA VAL A 22 2.22 -21.37 10.45
C VAL A 22 1.85 -21.34 11.94
N ALA A 23 2.19 -20.26 12.63
CA ALA A 23 1.83 -20.04 14.04
C ALA A 23 0.36 -19.64 14.25
N GLN A 24 -0.44 -19.48 13.19
CA GLN A 24 -1.86 -19.14 13.33
C GLN A 24 -2.68 -20.33 13.87
N SER A 25 -3.75 -20.00 14.55
CA SER A 25 -4.67 -21.00 15.13
C SER A 25 -6.11 -20.46 15.15
N GLY A 26 -7.06 -21.33 15.52
CA GLY A 26 -8.46 -20.97 15.66
C GLY A 26 -9.28 -21.04 14.36
N ILE A 27 -8.68 -21.45 13.26
CA ILE A 27 -9.35 -21.73 12.00
C ILE A 27 -8.54 -22.74 11.19
N ASP A 28 -9.21 -23.58 10.41
CA ASP A 28 -8.54 -24.48 9.46
C ASP A 28 -8.14 -23.71 8.21
N PHE A 29 -6.88 -23.83 7.81
CA PHE A 29 -6.35 -23.15 6.65
C PHE A 29 -5.20 -23.92 6.00
N GLU A 30 -4.96 -23.61 4.74
CA GLU A 30 -3.79 -24.01 3.97
C GLU A 30 -2.97 -22.77 3.58
N ILE A 31 -1.66 -22.95 3.35
CA ILE A 31 -0.77 -21.91 2.87
C ILE A 31 -0.23 -22.35 1.50
N ILE A 32 -0.39 -21.47 0.51
CA ILE A 32 0.07 -21.66 -0.86
C ILE A 32 1.05 -20.53 -1.18
N VAL A 33 2.33 -20.87 -1.30
CA VAL A 33 3.36 -19.96 -1.81
C VAL A 33 3.49 -20.17 -3.31
N VAL A 34 3.44 -19.06 -4.05
CA VAL A 34 3.61 -19.11 -5.51
C VAL A 34 4.90 -18.37 -5.87
N ASP A 35 5.94 -19.13 -6.21
CA ASP A 35 7.22 -18.58 -6.65
C ASP A 35 7.13 -18.08 -8.09
N ASP A 36 7.28 -16.77 -8.28
CA ASP A 36 7.24 -16.11 -9.60
C ASP A 36 8.64 -15.96 -10.21
N ALA A 37 9.30 -17.10 -10.45
CA ALA A 37 10.63 -17.20 -11.02
C ALA A 37 11.68 -16.39 -10.24
N SER A 38 11.79 -16.63 -8.94
CA SER A 38 12.85 -16.07 -8.10
C SER A 38 14.23 -16.57 -8.52
N VAL A 39 15.23 -15.73 -8.34
CA VAL A 39 16.64 -16.05 -8.64
C VAL A 39 17.51 -16.02 -7.38
N ASP A 40 16.91 -15.78 -6.24
CA ASP A 40 17.49 -15.85 -4.90
C ASP A 40 17.01 -17.12 -4.17
N ARG A 41 17.22 -17.19 -2.87
CA ARG A 41 16.86 -18.35 -2.06
C ARG A 41 15.37 -18.43 -1.66
N THR A 42 14.48 -17.69 -2.35
CA THR A 42 13.04 -17.65 -2.01
C THR A 42 12.40 -19.04 -2.00
N ALA A 43 12.59 -19.83 -3.06
CA ALA A 43 12.02 -21.17 -3.15
C ALA A 43 12.59 -22.12 -2.07
N GLU A 44 13.92 -22.12 -1.88
CA GLU A 44 14.58 -22.90 -0.85
C GLU A 44 14.04 -22.60 0.55
N ILE A 45 13.78 -21.32 0.84
CA ILE A 45 13.19 -20.91 2.13
C ILE A 45 11.76 -21.43 2.27
N ALA A 46 10.96 -21.37 1.22
CA ALA A 46 9.58 -21.87 1.25
C ALA A 46 9.52 -23.39 1.52
N GLU A 47 10.44 -24.16 0.96
CA GLU A 47 10.55 -25.62 1.15
C GLU A 47 10.83 -26.04 2.60
N LEU A 48 11.32 -25.13 3.44
CA LEU A 48 11.57 -25.40 4.88
C LEU A 48 10.26 -25.46 5.69
N PHE A 49 9.14 -25.08 5.13
CA PHE A 49 7.85 -25.01 5.82
C PHE A 49 6.87 -26.07 5.29
N ALA A 50 5.97 -26.55 6.16
CA ALA A 50 4.88 -27.46 5.78
C ALA A 50 3.76 -26.68 5.06
N ILE A 51 4.02 -26.30 3.79
CA ILE A 51 3.13 -25.50 2.94
C ILE A 51 3.09 -26.09 1.52
N THR A 52 2.16 -25.63 0.72
CA THR A 52 2.14 -25.92 -0.72
C THR A 52 2.97 -24.88 -1.47
N LEU A 53 4.09 -25.30 -2.06
CA LEU A 53 4.89 -24.45 -2.95
C LEU A 53 4.61 -24.82 -4.41
N ILE A 54 4.27 -23.80 -5.21
CA ILE A 54 4.15 -23.97 -6.67
C ILE A 54 4.95 -22.87 -7.39
N SER A 55 5.41 -23.19 -8.59
CA SER A 55 5.96 -22.19 -9.51
C SER A 55 4.82 -21.51 -10.28
N ALA A 56 4.92 -20.18 -10.43
CA ALA A 56 3.99 -19.45 -11.28
C ALA A 56 4.13 -19.97 -12.74
N PRO A 57 3.01 -20.10 -13.47
CA PRO A 57 3.07 -20.44 -14.89
C PRO A 57 3.76 -19.32 -15.69
N ALA A 58 4.14 -19.62 -16.94
CA ALA A 58 4.69 -18.62 -17.84
C ALA A 58 3.81 -17.37 -17.86
N LEU A 59 4.45 -16.19 -17.76
CA LEU A 59 3.72 -14.93 -17.66
C LEU A 59 3.00 -14.63 -18.98
N PRO A 60 1.66 -14.59 -19.00
CA PRO A 60 0.92 -14.25 -20.21
C PRO A 60 1.16 -12.79 -20.61
N GLU A 61 0.95 -12.48 -21.87
CA GLU A 61 1.01 -11.12 -22.37
C GLU A 61 -0.02 -10.24 -21.65
N ASN A 62 0.36 -9.01 -21.33
CA ASN A 62 -0.46 -8.04 -20.59
C ASN A 62 -0.81 -8.42 -19.15
N TRP A 63 -0.14 -9.40 -18.56
CA TRP A 63 -0.28 -9.71 -17.14
C TRP A 63 0.86 -9.12 -16.32
N THR A 64 0.55 -8.74 -15.07
CA THR A 64 1.61 -8.52 -14.08
C THR A 64 2.05 -9.87 -13.47
N GLY A 65 3.32 -10.00 -13.08
CA GLY A 65 3.80 -11.23 -12.46
C GLY A 65 3.06 -11.55 -11.17
N LYS A 66 2.75 -10.53 -10.35
CA LYS A 66 1.99 -10.68 -9.11
C LYS A 66 0.57 -11.23 -9.38
N ASN A 67 -0.15 -10.66 -10.34
CA ASN A 67 -1.50 -11.14 -10.69
C ASN A 67 -1.48 -12.57 -11.22
N ASN A 68 -0.47 -12.90 -12.05
CA ASN A 68 -0.29 -14.26 -12.56
C ASN A 68 -0.05 -15.26 -11.42
N ALA A 69 0.82 -14.92 -10.47
CA ALA A 69 1.10 -15.76 -9.30
C ALA A 69 -0.14 -15.91 -8.40
N MET A 70 -0.85 -14.82 -8.08
CA MET A 70 -2.06 -14.86 -7.27
C MET A 70 -3.18 -15.66 -7.95
N SER A 71 -3.35 -15.53 -9.27
CA SER A 71 -4.30 -16.32 -10.05
C SER A 71 -3.95 -17.81 -10.01
N ALA A 72 -2.67 -18.15 -10.13
CA ALA A 72 -2.22 -19.55 -10.06
C ALA A 72 -2.50 -20.17 -8.68
N GLY A 73 -2.19 -19.45 -7.61
CA GLY A 73 -2.51 -19.90 -6.24
C GLY A 73 -4.01 -20.05 -6.01
N ALA A 74 -4.82 -19.10 -6.48
CA ALA A 74 -6.27 -19.17 -6.31
C ALA A 74 -6.91 -20.37 -7.02
N LYS A 75 -6.33 -20.84 -8.12
CA LYS A 75 -6.85 -22.00 -8.89
C LYS A 75 -6.73 -23.32 -8.12
N ILE A 76 -5.70 -23.48 -7.31
CA ILE A 76 -5.47 -24.73 -6.54
C ILE A 76 -5.99 -24.62 -5.10
N ALA A 77 -6.31 -23.42 -4.66
CA ALA A 77 -6.83 -23.14 -3.33
C ALA A 77 -8.22 -23.78 -3.14
N GLU A 78 -8.47 -24.42 -1.97
CA GLU A 78 -9.71 -25.16 -1.68
C GLU A 78 -10.64 -24.39 -0.70
N GLY A 79 -10.12 -23.34 -0.05
CA GLY A 79 -10.83 -22.61 0.99
C GLY A 79 -12.00 -21.77 0.48
N LYS A 80 -13.05 -21.64 1.30
CA LYS A 80 -14.19 -20.73 1.06
C LYS A 80 -13.79 -19.26 1.14
N TRP A 81 -12.74 -18.95 1.85
CA TRP A 81 -12.12 -17.64 1.95
C TRP A 81 -10.71 -17.69 1.38
N LEU A 82 -10.37 -16.75 0.53
CA LEU A 82 -9.05 -16.54 -0.03
C LEU A 82 -8.41 -15.31 0.63
N LEU A 83 -7.27 -15.50 1.28
CA LEU A 83 -6.44 -14.41 1.75
C LEU A 83 -5.24 -14.25 0.82
N PHE A 84 -5.16 -13.14 0.13
CA PHE A 84 -3.95 -12.73 -0.57
C PHE A 84 -3.12 -11.87 0.38
N THR A 85 -1.85 -12.19 0.53
CA THR A 85 -0.93 -11.46 1.40
C THR A 85 0.48 -11.43 0.81
N ASP A 86 1.16 -10.29 0.95
CA ASP A 86 2.52 -10.16 0.44
C ASP A 86 3.54 -10.89 1.34
N ALA A 87 4.67 -11.30 0.76
CA ALA A 87 5.72 -12.06 1.45
C ALA A 87 6.51 -11.24 2.51
N ASP A 88 6.31 -9.92 2.55
CA ASP A 88 6.94 -9.00 3.51
C ASP A 88 6.06 -8.69 4.73
N THR A 89 4.95 -9.41 4.90
CA THR A 89 4.01 -9.23 6.01
C THR A 89 4.30 -10.16 7.18
N VAL A 90 3.92 -9.72 8.37
CA VAL A 90 3.98 -10.53 9.60
C VAL A 90 2.61 -10.50 10.25
N HIS A 91 1.98 -11.65 10.35
CA HIS A 91 0.63 -11.82 10.89
C HIS A 91 0.65 -11.96 12.40
N LYS A 92 -0.17 -11.18 13.10
CA LYS A 92 -0.30 -11.28 14.56
C LYS A 92 -1.16 -12.50 14.94
N ALA A 93 -0.91 -13.07 16.10
CA ALA A 93 -1.58 -14.29 16.56
C ALA A 93 -3.12 -14.20 16.45
N GLY A 94 -3.74 -15.23 15.87
CA GLY A 94 -5.18 -15.33 15.66
C GLY A 94 -5.77 -14.32 14.66
N SER A 95 -4.95 -13.65 13.87
CA SER A 95 -5.43 -12.66 12.89
C SER A 95 -6.28 -13.27 11.78
N LEU A 96 -5.97 -14.51 11.37
CA LEU A 96 -6.73 -15.21 10.32
C LEU A 96 -8.17 -15.51 10.79
N ALA A 97 -8.32 -16.11 11.96
CA ALA A 97 -9.63 -16.44 12.51
C ALA A 97 -10.47 -15.18 12.76
N ARG A 98 -9.85 -14.13 13.32
CA ARG A 98 -10.54 -12.85 13.53
C ARG A 98 -10.98 -12.19 12.23
N ALA A 99 -10.17 -12.24 11.18
CA ALA A 99 -10.51 -11.63 9.90
C ALA A 99 -11.72 -12.32 9.24
N VAL A 100 -11.79 -13.65 9.27
CA VAL A 100 -12.95 -14.39 8.77
C VAL A 100 -14.19 -14.05 9.61
N ALA A 101 -14.11 -14.09 10.94
CA ALA A 101 -15.22 -13.73 11.81
C ALA A 101 -15.68 -12.28 11.60
N GLU A 102 -14.76 -11.33 11.39
CA GLU A 102 -15.08 -9.94 11.09
C GLU A 102 -15.77 -9.79 9.74
N ALA A 103 -15.29 -10.50 8.70
CA ALA A 103 -15.91 -10.49 7.37
C ALA A 103 -17.34 -11.05 7.41
N GLU A 104 -17.54 -12.17 8.09
CA GLU A 104 -18.84 -12.82 8.24
C GLU A 104 -19.82 -11.96 9.06
N SER A 105 -19.39 -11.42 10.21
CA SER A 105 -20.23 -10.56 11.04
C SER A 105 -20.67 -9.28 10.34
N ASN A 106 -19.82 -8.75 9.47
CA ASN A 106 -20.14 -7.60 8.65
C ASN A 106 -20.90 -7.96 7.36
N ARG A 107 -21.04 -9.24 7.03
CA ARG A 107 -21.55 -9.71 5.71
C ARG A 107 -20.73 -9.11 4.57
N ALA A 108 -19.42 -9.02 4.74
CA ALA A 108 -18.51 -8.47 3.77
C ALA A 108 -18.04 -9.57 2.82
N ALA A 109 -18.10 -9.31 1.53
CA ALA A 109 -17.54 -10.20 0.51
C ALA A 109 -16.02 -10.04 0.38
N LEU A 110 -15.51 -8.84 0.72
CA LEU A 110 -14.09 -8.53 0.77
C LEU A 110 -13.79 -7.75 2.06
N LEU A 111 -12.74 -8.18 2.77
CA LEU A 111 -12.19 -7.47 3.93
C LEU A 111 -10.71 -7.22 3.67
N SER A 112 -10.26 -6.00 3.88
CA SER A 112 -8.84 -5.67 3.74
C SER A 112 -8.35 -4.85 4.91
N TYR A 113 -7.14 -5.19 5.37
CA TYR A 113 -6.44 -4.47 6.41
C TYR A 113 -5.28 -3.67 5.82
N SER A 114 -5.20 -2.39 6.18
CA SER A 114 -3.97 -1.60 6.00
C SER A 114 -3.01 -1.93 7.13
N PRO A 115 -1.88 -2.62 6.87
CA PRO A 115 -0.96 -3.08 7.92
C PRO A 115 -0.32 -1.95 8.71
N GLU A 116 0.10 -2.26 9.92
CA GLU A 116 1.04 -1.43 10.68
C GLU A 116 2.36 -1.33 9.89
N GLN A 117 2.79 -0.11 9.62
CA GLN A 117 4.01 0.14 8.85
C GLN A 117 5.23 0.22 9.79
N GLU A 118 6.14 -0.74 9.70
CA GLU A 118 7.43 -0.66 10.35
C GLU A 118 8.37 0.23 9.54
N VAL A 119 8.86 1.30 10.16
CA VAL A 119 9.82 2.23 9.56
C VAL A 119 11.09 2.25 10.40
N ARG A 120 12.21 1.81 9.83
CA ARG A 120 13.51 1.72 10.53
C ARG A 120 14.53 2.70 9.98
N GLY A 121 14.64 2.78 8.65
CA GLY A 121 15.56 3.67 7.97
C GLY A 121 15.14 5.15 8.05
N MET A 122 16.10 6.06 7.94
CA MET A 122 15.83 7.52 8.00
C MET A 122 14.84 7.95 6.90
N TRP A 123 15.00 7.46 5.68
CA TRP A 123 14.10 7.77 4.57
C TRP A 123 12.69 7.22 4.79
N GLU A 124 12.57 5.99 5.32
CA GLU A 124 11.29 5.41 5.69
C GLU A 124 10.58 6.30 6.73
N LYS A 125 11.30 6.70 7.79
CA LYS A 125 10.78 7.57 8.86
C LYS A 125 10.34 8.94 8.37
N ALA A 126 11.06 9.52 7.42
CA ALA A 126 10.77 10.86 6.91
C ALA A 126 9.65 10.86 5.85
N VAL A 127 9.52 9.82 5.04
CA VAL A 127 8.65 9.86 3.84
C VAL A 127 7.36 9.09 4.03
N MET A 128 7.41 7.89 4.66
CA MET A 128 6.23 7.02 4.78
C MET A 128 5.05 7.68 5.49
N PRO A 129 5.23 8.42 6.61
CA PRO A 129 4.08 9.04 7.26
C PRO A 129 3.36 10.08 6.39
N ALA A 130 4.09 10.83 5.56
CA ALA A 130 3.48 11.78 4.63
C ALA A 130 2.67 11.07 3.54
N ILE A 131 3.20 10.00 2.95
CA ILE A 131 2.51 9.20 1.93
C ILE A 131 1.24 8.57 2.50
N PHE A 132 1.36 7.90 3.65
CA PHE A 132 0.21 7.23 4.28
C PHE A 132 -0.86 8.22 4.76
N ALA A 133 -0.49 9.46 5.12
CA ALA A 133 -1.45 10.50 5.42
C ALA A 133 -2.27 10.92 4.18
N GLU A 134 -1.65 10.98 3.00
CA GLU A 134 -2.36 11.23 1.75
C GLU A 134 -3.26 10.05 1.36
N LEU A 135 -2.80 8.81 1.57
CA LEU A 135 -3.63 7.62 1.35
C LEU A 135 -4.84 7.60 2.28
N ALA A 136 -4.65 7.91 3.57
CA ALA A 136 -5.74 8.02 4.54
C ALA A 136 -6.77 9.10 4.19
N ALA A 137 -6.31 10.22 3.59
CA ALA A 137 -7.18 11.29 3.11
C ALA A 137 -7.90 10.92 1.81
N THR A 138 -7.25 10.17 0.92
CA THR A 138 -7.79 9.76 -0.39
C THR A 138 -8.78 8.60 -0.25
N TYR A 139 -8.47 7.64 0.63
CA TYR A 139 -9.24 6.42 0.86
C TYR A 139 -9.69 6.26 2.31
N PRO A 140 -10.47 7.21 2.86
CA PRO A 140 -10.88 7.13 4.25
C PRO A 140 -11.83 5.93 4.46
N PRO A 141 -11.62 5.09 5.51
CA PRO A 141 -12.40 3.87 5.72
C PRO A 141 -13.91 4.07 5.74
N ASN A 142 -14.38 5.18 6.30
CA ASN A 142 -15.82 5.49 6.32
C ASN A 142 -16.42 5.68 4.93
N LYS A 143 -15.66 6.15 3.94
CA LYS A 143 -16.09 6.26 2.54
C LYS A 143 -15.89 4.96 1.77
N VAL A 144 -14.79 4.24 2.04
CA VAL A 144 -14.58 2.94 1.40
C VAL A 144 -15.67 1.96 1.80
N ASN A 145 -16.05 1.93 3.08
CA ASN A 145 -17.05 1.01 3.63
C ASN A 145 -18.51 1.44 3.36
N ASP A 146 -18.74 2.67 2.94
CA ASP A 146 -20.06 3.17 2.56
C ASP A 146 -20.46 2.61 1.18
N PRO A 147 -21.53 1.80 1.08
CA PRO A 147 -21.96 1.24 -0.20
C PRO A 147 -22.35 2.31 -1.24
N ALA A 148 -22.83 3.47 -0.79
CA ALA A 148 -23.24 4.58 -1.65
C ALA A 148 -22.05 5.40 -2.20
N SER A 149 -20.87 5.26 -1.60
CA SER A 149 -19.67 5.96 -2.02
C SER A 149 -19.00 5.26 -3.21
N PRO A 150 -18.55 5.98 -4.25
CA PRO A 150 -17.79 5.40 -5.35
C PRO A 150 -16.35 5.03 -4.96
N ILE A 151 -15.91 5.44 -3.77
CA ILE A 151 -14.54 5.18 -3.30
C ILE A 151 -14.42 3.71 -2.89
N ALA A 152 -13.46 2.99 -3.51
CA ALA A 152 -13.09 1.64 -3.15
C ALA A 152 -11.58 1.56 -2.95
N ALA A 153 -11.14 0.84 -1.94
CA ALA A 153 -9.74 0.54 -1.69
C ALA A 153 -9.60 -0.81 -1.00
N ALA A 154 -8.49 -1.44 -1.23
CA ALA A 154 -7.94 -2.55 -0.47
C ALA A 154 -6.42 -2.38 -0.39
N ASN A 155 -5.77 -3.18 0.44
CA ASN A 155 -4.33 -3.27 0.52
C ASN A 155 -3.92 -4.72 0.23
N GLY A 156 -3.13 -4.94 -0.82
CA GLY A 156 -2.68 -6.25 -1.26
C GLY A 156 -1.85 -7.02 -0.23
N GLN A 157 -1.37 -6.33 0.80
CA GLN A 157 -0.68 -6.96 1.92
C GLN A 157 -1.61 -7.74 2.86
N TYR A 158 -2.92 -7.47 2.82
CA TYR A 158 -3.94 -8.25 3.50
C TYR A 158 -5.30 -8.06 2.83
N LEU A 159 -5.63 -8.92 1.87
CA LEU A 159 -6.89 -8.89 1.14
C LEU A 159 -7.59 -10.25 1.29
N LEU A 160 -8.61 -10.30 2.14
CA LEU A 160 -9.47 -11.45 2.36
C LEU A 160 -10.73 -11.30 1.51
N ILE A 161 -11.03 -12.27 0.67
CA ILE A 161 -12.22 -12.27 -0.20
C ILE A 161 -12.91 -13.63 -0.15
N SER A 162 -14.24 -13.65 -0.15
CA SER A 162 -14.96 -14.91 -0.30
C SER A 162 -14.74 -15.49 -1.69
N ARG A 163 -14.60 -16.82 -1.80
CA ARG A 163 -14.43 -17.49 -3.10
C ARG A 163 -15.56 -17.14 -4.06
N GLU A 164 -16.79 -17.15 -3.57
CA GLU A 164 -17.95 -16.78 -4.37
C GLU A 164 -17.78 -15.38 -5.00
N ALA A 165 -17.37 -14.39 -4.21
CA ALA A 165 -17.18 -13.03 -4.72
C ALA A 165 -16.00 -12.94 -5.68
N TYR A 166 -14.89 -13.66 -5.37
CA TYR A 166 -13.72 -13.74 -6.24
C TYR A 166 -14.05 -14.29 -7.61
N ASP A 167 -14.76 -15.43 -7.65
CA ASP A 167 -15.17 -16.08 -8.90
C ASP A 167 -16.19 -15.23 -9.67
N ALA A 168 -17.15 -14.62 -8.96
CA ALA A 168 -18.19 -13.78 -9.57
C ALA A 168 -17.63 -12.53 -10.27
N VAL A 169 -16.49 -11.99 -9.81
CA VAL A 169 -15.83 -10.84 -10.46
C VAL A 169 -14.73 -11.24 -11.45
N GLY A 170 -14.53 -12.56 -11.68
CA GLY A 170 -13.53 -13.11 -12.59
C GLY A 170 -12.11 -13.14 -12.02
N GLY A 171 -11.97 -12.94 -10.70
CA GLY A 171 -10.70 -13.03 -9.98
C GLY A 171 -9.60 -12.15 -10.56
N HIS A 172 -8.35 -12.60 -10.42
CA HIS A 172 -7.18 -11.85 -10.95
C HIS A 172 -7.08 -11.84 -12.48
N THR A 173 -7.92 -12.61 -13.19
CA THR A 173 -8.03 -12.49 -14.65
C THR A 173 -8.63 -11.12 -15.04
N SER A 174 -9.59 -10.63 -14.26
CA SER A 174 -10.21 -9.31 -14.50
C SER A 174 -9.31 -8.13 -14.11
N THR A 175 -8.24 -8.38 -13.37
CA THR A 175 -7.24 -7.36 -12.97
C THR A 175 -5.86 -7.67 -13.50
N ALA A 176 -5.75 -8.49 -14.54
CA ALA A 176 -4.49 -9.09 -15.00
C ALA A 176 -3.36 -8.08 -15.26
N SER A 177 -3.70 -6.95 -15.87
CA SER A 177 -2.76 -5.86 -16.21
C SER A 177 -2.61 -4.80 -15.11
N ASP A 178 -3.45 -4.83 -14.08
CA ASP A 178 -3.45 -3.79 -13.04
C ASP A 178 -2.20 -3.86 -12.15
N LEU A 179 -1.51 -2.74 -12.04
CA LEU A 179 -0.38 -2.58 -11.10
C LEU A 179 -0.84 -2.36 -9.64
N LEU A 180 -2.10 -1.93 -9.47
CA LEU A 180 -2.81 -1.82 -8.19
C LEU A 180 -3.99 -2.79 -8.18
N GLU A 181 -3.66 -4.06 -8.25
CA GLU A 181 -4.62 -5.16 -8.36
C GLU A 181 -5.61 -5.24 -7.20
N ASP A 182 -5.15 -4.84 -6.02
CA ASP A 182 -5.92 -4.78 -4.79
C ASP A 182 -7.03 -3.73 -4.85
N VAL A 183 -6.70 -2.53 -5.31
CA VAL A 183 -7.68 -1.44 -5.52
C VAL A 183 -8.64 -1.80 -6.66
N ALA A 184 -8.14 -2.40 -7.74
CA ALA A 184 -8.96 -2.86 -8.85
C ALA A 184 -9.94 -3.94 -8.41
N MET A 185 -9.48 -4.94 -7.65
CA MET A 185 -10.32 -6.00 -7.07
C MET A 185 -11.41 -5.42 -6.15
N ALA A 186 -11.03 -4.49 -5.26
CA ALA A 186 -12.01 -3.84 -4.38
C ALA A 186 -13.08 -3.07 -5.17
N ARG A 187 -12.71 -2.41 -6.28
CA ARG A 187 -13.66 -1.74 -7.18
C ARG A 187 -14.61 -2.72 -7.84
N LEU A 188 -14.11 -3.83 -8.39
CA LEU A 188 -14.93 -4.86 -9.00
C LEU A 188 -15.94 -5.46 -8.02
N VAL A 189 -15.49 -5.83 -6.82
CA VAL A 189 -16.37 -6.37 -5.78
C VAL A 189 -17.42 -5.36 -5.36
N LYS A 190 -17.05 -4.09 -5.13
CA LYS A 190 -17.98 -3.04 -4.73
C LYS A 190 -18.98 -2.71 -5.85
N SER A 191 -18.53 -2.61 -7.10
CA SER A 191 -19.41 -2.34 -8.25
C SER A 191 -20.36 -3.48 -8.56
N SER A 192 -20.07 -4.70 -8.15
CA SER A 192 -21.01 -5.83 -8.22
C SER A 192 -22.10 -5.80 -7.14
N GLY A 193 -22.18 -4.73 -6.36
CA GLY A 193 -23.17 -4.55 -5.28
C GLY A 193 -22.81 -5.29 -3.98
N ARG A 194 -21.63 -5.90 -3.90
CA ARG A 194 -21.17 -6.60 -2.70
C ARG A 194 -20.51 -5.65 -1.71
N LYS A 195 -20.68 -5.97 -0.42
CA LYS A 195 -20.09 -5.17 0.66
C LYS A 195 -18.58 -5.42 0.77
N ILE A 196 -17.82 -4.33 0.88
CA ILE A 196 -16.39 -4.36 1.23
C ILE A 196 -16.19 -3.72 2.60
N VAL A 197 -15.19 -4.20 3.34
CA VAL A 197 -14.73 -3.64 4.61
C VAL A 197 -13.23 -3.37 4.52
N PHE A 198 -12.85 -2.13 4.78
CA PHE A 198 -11.46 -1.68 4.84
C PHE A 198 -11.19 -0.97 6.16
N ARG A 199 -10.13 -1.34 6.85
CA ARG A 199 -9.68 -0.67 8.07
C ARG A 199 -8.18 -0.75 8.29
N TYR A 200 -7.70 0.03 9.26
CA TYR A 200 -6.33 -0.13 9.75
C TYR A 200 -6.21 -1.45 10.53
N GLY A 201 -5.16 -2.22 10.23
CA GLY A 201 -4.93 -3.58 10.70
C GLY A 201 -3.78 -3.71 11.70
N ASN A 202 -3.51 -2.67 12.50
CA ASN A 202 -2.42 -2.67 13.47
C ASN A 202 -2.51 -3.81 14.51
N ASP A 203 -3.71 -4.32 14.72
CA ASP A 203 -3.99 -5.47 15.59
C ASP A 203 -3.85 -6.84 14.90
N ALA A 204 -3.73 -6.85 13.58
CA ALA A 204 -3.77 -8.07 12.76
C ALA A 204 -2.48 -8.35 11.99
N VAL A 205 -1.88 -7.33 11.37
CA VAL A 205 -0.75 -7.51 10.46
C VAL A 205 0.17 -6.29 10.49
N ARG A 206 1.47 -6.54 10.36
CA ARG A 206 2.49 -5.52 10.18
C ARG A 206 3.37 -5.84 8.99
N THR A 207 4.00 -4.83 8.41
CA THR A 207 4.92 -4.98 7.28
C THR A 207 6.06 -3.99 7.36
N ARG A 208 7.19 -4.35 6.80
CA ARG A 208 8.26 -3.43 6.43
C ARG A 208 8.45 -3.48 4.92
N MET A 209 7.74 -2.61 4.21
CA MET A 209 7.68 -2.59 2.73
C MET A 209 9.05 -2.41 2.06
N TYR A 210 9.93 -1.63 2.65
CA TYR A 210 11.20 -1.26 2.04
C TYR A 210 12.36 -1.37 3.03
N ARG A 211 13.48 -1.90 2.56
CA ARG A 211 14.71 -2.07 3.36
C ARG A 211 15.84 -1.14 2.89
N SER A 212 15.66 -0.47 1.75
CA SER A 212 16.60 0.49 1.18
C SER A 212 15.91 1.65 0.49
N TRP A 213 16.65 2.75 0.30
CA TRP A 213 16.18 3.88 -0.50
C TRP A 213 15.84 3.47 -1.93
N SER A 214 16.65 2.58 -2.54
CA SER A 214 16.40 2.12 -3.91
C SER A 214 15.07 1.41 -4.04
N GLN A 215 14.76 0.48 -3.14
CA GLN A 215 13.48 -0.23 -3.10
C GLN A 215 12.32 0.71 -2.87
N MET A 216 12.43 1.66 -1.92
CA MET A 216 11.39 2.64 -1.63
C MET A 216 11.13 3.56 -2.83
N LYS A 217 12.19 4.03 -3.50
CA LYS A 217 12.09 4.85 -4.70
C LYS A 217 11.41 4.09 -5.85
N GLU A 218 11.80 2.84 -6.10
CA GLU A 218 11.21 2.01 -7.16
C GLU A 218 9.73 1.73 -6.87
N GLY A 219 9.39 1.25 -5.67
CA GLY A 219 8.02 0.88 -5.31
C GLY A 219 7.07 2.06 -5.32
N TRP A 220 7.44 3.18 -4.70
CA TRP A 220 6.57 4.37 -4.71
C TRP A 220 6.50 5.03 -6.10
N THR A 221 7.57 4.97 -6.89
CA THR A 221 7.53 5.44 -8.28
C THR A 221 6.52 4.65 -9.12
N LYS A 222 6.40 3.34 -8.87
CA LYS A 222 5.39 2.49 -9.51
C LYS A 222 3.96 2.91 -9.11
N ASN A 223 3.71 3.21 -7.84
CA ASN A 223 2.36 3.28 -7.29
C ASN A 223 1.76 4.69 -7.24
N LEU A 224 2.56 5.75 -6.95
CA LEU A 224 2.02 7.06 -6.57
C LEU A 224 1.16 7.73 -7.65
N ALA A 225 1.53 7.62 -8.92
CA ALA A 225 0.74 8.21 -10.00
C ALA A 225 -0.62 7.53 -10.20
N LEU A 226 -0.73 6.26 -9.82
CA LEU A 226 -1.97 5.49 -9.91
C LEU A 226 -2.87 5.69 -8.69
N LEU A 227 -2.26 5.95 -7.52
CA LEU A 227 -2.98 6.14 -6.26
C LEU A 227 -3.62 7.52 -6.15
N PHE A 228 -3.06 8.55 -6.79
CA PHE A 228 -3.53 9.92 -6.68
C PHE A 228 -4.00 10.48 -8.03
N ARG A 229 -5.20 11.03 -8.06
CA ARG A 229 -5.83 11.57 -9.29
C ARG A 229 -5.00 12.69 -9.95
N ARG A 230 -4.30 13.52 -9.15
CA ARG A 230 -3.51 14.66 -9.62
C ARG A 230 -2.12 14.67 -8.95
N PRO A 231 -1.26 13.68 -9.28
CA PRO A 231 0.01 13.50 -8.56
C PRO A 231 0.94 14.72 -8.69
N VAL A 232 0.98 15.39 -9.85
CA VAL A 232 1.79 16.60 -10.06
C VAL A 232 1.29 17.77 -9.20
N ALA A 233 -0.02 18.00 -9.18
CA ALA A 233 -0.61 19.06 -8.35
C ALA A 233 -0.37 18.80 -6.86
N LEU A 234 -0.49 17.54 -6.43
CA LEU A 234 -0.18 17.14 -5.06
C LEU A 234 1.30 17.38 -4.73
N ALA A 235 2.21 17.05 -5.65
CA ALA A 235 3.65 17.28 -5.49
C ALA A 235 3.97 18.77 -5.29
N VAL A 236 3.41 19.63 -6.16
CA VAL A 236 3.56 21.08 -6.04
C VAL A 236 3.02 21.58 -4.71
N PHE A 237 1.83 21.13 -4.32
CA PHE A 237 1.20 21.57 -3.07
C PHE A 237 2.04 21.17 -1.83
N ARG A 238 2.57 19.94 -1.78
CA ARG A 238 3.42 19.48 -0.68
C ARG A 238 4.78 20.19 -0.64
N LEU A 239 5.35 20.48 -1.80
CA LEU A 239 6.58 21.26 -1.89
C LEU A 239 6.36 22.70 -1.41
N THR A 240 5.26 23.34 -1.82
CA THR A 240 4.88 24.68 -1.35
C THR A 240 4.64 24.68 0.16
N GLU A 241 3.95 23.68 0.70
CA GLU A 241 3.76 23.52 2.16
C GLU A 241 5.11 23.47 2.90
N CYS A 242 6.05 22.68 2.41
CA CYS A 242 7.40 22.62 2.96
C CYS A 242 8.12 23.98 2.91
N LEU A 243 8.08 24.65 1.75
CA LEU A 243 8.70 25.98 1.57
C LEU A 243 8.08 27.02 2.49
N LEU A 244 6.77 27.00 2.71
CA LEU A 244 6.10 27.90 3.64
C LEU A 244 6.49 27.63 5.10
N ILE A 245 6.62 26.36 5.51
CA ILE A 245 7.07 26.04 6.87
C ILE A 245 8.50 26.52 7.10
N PHE A 246 9.44 26.03 6.32
CA PHE A 246 10.86 26.28 6.53
C PHE A 246 11.30 27.67 6.08
N GLY A 247 10.67 28.25 5.04
CA GLY A 247 10.90 29.60 4.59
C GLY A 247 10.46 30.65 5.61
N ASN A 248 9.32 30.46 6.27
CA ASN A 248 8.91 31.35 7.36
C ASN A 248 9.81 31.23 8.59
N LEU A 249 10.30 30.04 8.92
CA LEU A 249 11.27 29.88 10.01
C LEU A 249 12.61 30.58 9.70
N LEU A 250 13.08 30.46 8.45
CA LEU A 250 14.28 31.17 7.98
C LEU A 250 14.07 32.69 7.98
N ALA A 251 12.94 33.18 7.47
CA ALA A 251 12.58 34.58 7.47
C ALA A 251 12.50 35.16 8.90
N ALA A 252 11.97 34.36 9.84
CA ALA A 252 11.94 34.74 11.25
C ALA A 252 13.35 34.93 11.83
N PHE A 253 14.26 33.99 11.51
CA PHE A 253 15.66 34.08 11.94
C PHE A 253 16.37 35.33 11.37
N VAL A 254 16.18 35.62 10.07
CA VAL A 254 16.75 36.83 9.42
C VAL A 254 16.15 38.09 10.01
N ALA A 255 14.84 38.15 10.20
CA ALA A 255 14.19 39.33 10.81
C ALA A 255 14.66 39.57 12.25
N TRP A 256 14.80 38.50 13.03
CA TRP A 256 15.35 38.58 14.39
C TRP A 256 16.78 39.15 14.40
N SER A 257 17.66 38.62 13.54
CA SER A 257 19.06 39.07 13.45
C SER A 257 19.21 40.50 12.98
N SER A 258 18.24 41.05 12.24
CA SER A 258 18.19 42.43 11.79
C SER A 258 17.43 43.34 12.75
N GLY A 259 17.02 42.88 13.92
CA GLY A 259 16.35 43.68 14.94
C GLY A 259 14.85 43.91 14.69
N ASN A 260 14.28 43.31 13.63
CA ASN A 260 12.85 43.49 13.32
C ASN A 260 12.00 42.42 14.02
N THR A 261 11.78 42.61 15.32
CA THR A 261 11.07 41.66 16.18
C THR A 261 9.63 41.38 15.73
N ASN A 262 8.92 42.37 15.23
CA ASN A 262 7.52 42.22 14.81
C ASN A 262 7.40 41.29 13.61
N VAL A 263 8.28 41.43 12.61
CA VAL A 263 8.32 40.55 11.45
C VAL A 263 8.76 39.11 11.86
N ALA A 264 9.73 39.01 12.77
CA ALA A 264 10.18 37.72 13.29
C ALA A 264 9.04 36.96 13.98
N VAL A 265 8.29 37.63 14.86
CA VAL A 265 7.13 37.03 15.56
C VAL A 265 6.04 36.62 14.57
N LEU A 266 5.73 37.45 13.58
CA LEU A 266 4.72 37.13 12.58
C LEU A 266 5.09 35.88 11.74
N THR A 267 6.32 35.85 11.20
CA THR A 267 6.78 34.79 10.34
C THR A 267 6.95 33.46 11.09
N ILE A 268 7.49 33.45 12.31
CA ILE A 268 7.59 32.25 13.12
C ILE A 268 6.19 31.71 13.47
N SER A 269 5.25 32.61 13.84
CA SER A 269 3.87 32.17 14.14
C SER A 269 3.18 31.54 12.94
N LEU A 270 3.36 32.10 11.75
CA LEU A 270 2.80 31.56 10.52
C LEU A 270 3.44 30.20 10.17
N GLY A 271 4.77 30.08 10.23
CA GLY A 271 5.48 28.82 10.00
C GLY A 271 5.05 27.71 10.96
N LEU A 272 4.94 28.05 12.25
CA LEU A 272 4.46 27.10 13.26
C LEU A 272 3.00 26.70 13.05
N LEU A 273 2.12 27.63 12.70
CA LEU A 273 0.72 27.32 12.39
C LEU A 273 0.61 26.31 11.25
N ILE A 274 1.33 26.54 10.14
CA ILE A 274 1.34 25.61 9.00
C ILE A 274 1.91 24.26 9.43
N ALA A 275 3.01 24.22 10.19
CA ALA A 275 3.60 22.99 10.69
C ALA A 275 2.64 22.19 11.60
N VAL A 276 1.88 22.86 12.46
CA VAL A 276 0.85 22.22 13.30
C VAL A 276 -0.26 21.62 12.45
N LEU A 277 -0.82 22.39 11.50
CA LEU A 277 -1.87 21.91 10.61
C LEU A 277 -1.39 20.69 9.78
N SER A 278 -0.16 20.74 9.27
CA SER A 278 0.46 19.63 8.55
C SER A 278 0.66 18.41 9.45
N SER A 279 1.10 18.62 10.68
CA SER A 279 1.28 17.56 11.67
C SER A 279 -0.05 16.89 12.04
N VAL A 280 -1.11 17.67 12.25
CA VAL A 280 -2.46 17.13 12.49
C VAL A 280 -2.94 16.25 11.32
N ARG A 281 -2.67 16.69 10.07
CA ARG A 281 -2.97 15.90 8.87
C ARG A 281 -2.18 14.59 8.84
N ILE A 282 -0.85 14.66 9.06
CA ILE A 282 0.04 13.49 9.01
C ILE A 282 -0.32 12.48 10.12
N ARG A 283 -0.76 12.94 11.28
CA ARG A 283 -1.22 12.06 12.39
C ARG A 283 -2.39 11.14 12.01
N ARG A 284 -3.15 11.44 10.98
CA ARG A 284 -4.21 10.55 10.48
C ARG A 284 -3.70 9.19 9.98
N ALA A 285 -2.40 9.10 9.68
CA ALA A 285 -1.74 7.86 9.31
C ALA A 285 -1.29 6.99 10.51
N HIS A 286 -1.64 7.38 11.73
CA HIS A 286 -1.37 6.64 12.99
C HIS A 286 0.12 6.45 13.35
N PHE A 287 1.03 7.22 12.77
CA PHE A 287 2.45 7.24 13.16
C PHE A 287 2.66 8.04 14.47
N SER A 288 3.78 7.80 15.15
CA SER A 288 4.16 8.54 16.36
C SER A 288 4.39 10.04 16.09
N TRP A 289 4.35 10.88 17.14
CA TRP A 289 4.64 12.31 17.00
C TRP A 289 6.04 12.60 16.46
N THR A 290 7.04 11.83 16.88
CA THR A 290 8.42 11.97 16.39
C THR A 290 8.49 11.74 14.87
N LEU A 291 7.83 10.70 14.37
CA LEU A 291 7.77 10.40 12.93
C LEU A 291 6.96 11.45 12.17
N THR A 292 5.90 11.96 12.77
CA THR A 292 5.07 13.03 12.20
C THR A 292 5.88 14.31 11.98
N LEU A 293 6.67 14.73 12.97
CA LEU A 293 7.53 15.92 12.86
C LEU A 293 8.65 15.72 11.82
N LEU A 294 9.28 14.53 11.83
CA LEU A 294 10.30 14.18 10.85
C LEU A 294 9.76 14.19 9.41
N ALA A 295 8.49 13.81 9.24
CA ALA A 295 7.85 13.78 7.93
C ALA A 295 7.65 15.17 7.31
N LEU A 296 7.64 16.25 8.09
CA LEU A 296 7.64 17.61 7.54
C LEU A 296 8.91 17.88 6.71
N ALA A 297 10.07 17.39 7.16
CA ALA A 297 11.31 17.45 6.40
C ALA A 297 11.35 16.45 5.21
N GLY A 298 10.49 15.42 5.23
CA GLY A 298 10.34 14.44 4.15
C GLY A 298 9.47 14.91 2.97
N LEU A 299 8.72 16.02 3.11
CA LEU A 299 7.80 16.51 2.06
C LEU A 299 8.48 16.77 0.70
N PRO A 300 9.71 17.31 0.60
CA PRO A 300 10.40 17.46 -0.68
C PRO A 300 10.70 16.13 -1.36
N VAL A 301 11.07 15.13 -0.58
CA VAL A 301 11.33 13.77 -1.10
C VAL A 301 10.04 13.13 -1.59
N PHE A 302 8.96 13.28 -0.85
CA PHE A 302 7.64 12.82 -1.29
C PHE A 302 7.20 13.51 -2.60
N SER A 303 7.39 14.83 -2.70
CA SER A 303 7.11 15.59 -3.92
C SER A 303 7.95 15.09 -5.10
N TYR A 304 9.24 14.83 -4.88
CA TYR A 304 10.13 14.24 -5.89
C TYR A 304 9.61 12.87 -6.37
N LEU A 305 9.18 12.00 -5.46
CA LEU A 305 8.63 10.68 -5.81
C LEU A 305 7.34 10.79 -6.62
N LEU A 306 6.47 11.75 -6.30
CA LEU A 306 5.24 12.04 -7.08
C LEU A 306 5.57 12.51 -8.50
N PHE A 307 6.48 13.49 -8.66
CA PHE A 307 6.92 13.96 -9.97
C PHE A 307 7.55 12.84 -10.80
N ARG A 308 8.42 12.06 -10.17
CA ARG A 308 9.07 10.93 -10.81
C ARG A 308 8.06 9.86 -11.25
N SER A 309 7.11 9.52 -10.40
CA SER A 309 6.05 8.56 -10.71
C SER A 309 5.22 9.05 -11.90
N ALA A 310 4.77 10.30 -11.88
CA ALA A 310 3.99 10.89 -12.98
C ALA A 310 4.77 10.91 -14.31
N ALA A 311 6.06 11.24 -14.27
CA ALA A 311 6.91 11.27 -15.45
C ALA A 311 7.14 9.87 -16.05
N LEU A 312 7.41 8.85 -15.20
CA LEU A 312 7.64 7.49 -15.68
C LEU A 312 6.39 6.82 -16.24
N HIS A 313 5.22 7.06 -15.63
CA HIS A 313 3.95 6.58 -16.19
C HIS A 313 3.63 7.24 -17.54
N ARG A 314 3.93 8.54 -17.71
CA ARG A 314 3.76 9.23 -18.99
C ARG A 314 4.68 8.68 -20.09
N ASN A 315 5.91 8.28 -19.72
CA ASN A 315 6.94 7.82 -20.66
C ASN A 315 7.00 6.30 -20.78
N HIS A 316 6.01 5.55 -20.27
CA HIS A 316 5.94 4.08 -20.33
C HIS A 316 7.19 3.37 -19.77
N GLY A 317 7.83 3.96 -18.78
CA GLY A 317 9.12 3.51 -18.21
C GLY A 317 9.04 2.87 -16.84
N VAL A 318 7.87 2.37 -16.42
CA VAL A 318 7.71 1.76 -15.10
C VAL A 318 8.39 0.40 -15.06
N THR A 319 9.28 0.21 -14.08
CA THR A 319 9.93 -1.06 -13.80
C THR A 319 9.62 -1.53 -12.38
N TRP A 320 9.50 -2.84 -12.18
CA TRP A 320 9.35 -3.44 -10.85
C TRP A 320 9.95 -4.84 -10.81
N LYS A 321 10.85 -5.08 -9.84
CA LYS A 321 11.53 -6.38 -9.66
C LYS A 321 12.09 -6.95 -10.97
N GLY A 322 12.76 -6.09 -11.75
CA GLY A 322 13.42 -6.44 -13.02
C GLY A 322 12.51 -6.61 -14.23
N ARG A 323 11.19 -6.41 -14.08
CA ARG A 323 10.24 -6.41 -15.21
C ARG A 323 9.84 -4.99 -15.60
N LYS A 324 9.69 -4.75 -16.93
CA LYS A 324 9.12 -3.52 -17.46
C LYS A 324 7.61 -3.71 -17.62
N TYR A 325 6.86 -2.72 -17.21
CA TYR A 325 5.41 -2.66 -17.41
C TYR A 325 5.14 -1.56 -18.44
N GLY A 326 4.45 -1.91 -19.53
CA GLY A 326 4.02 -0.96 -20.56
C GLY A 326 3.00 0.03 -20.01
N SER A 327 2.66 1.06 -20.81
CA SER A 327 1.63 2.02 -20.43
C SER A 327 0.33 1.32 -20.12
N LEU A 328 -0.28 1.71 -19.04
CA LEU A 328 -1.74 1.69 -18.97
C LEU A 328 -2.23 2.54 -20.16
N GLY A 329 -3.04 1.97 -21.05
CA GLY A 329 -3.71 2.75 -22.08
C GLY A 329 -4.50 3.87 -21.41
N ASP A 330 -4.80 4.95 -22.12
CA ASP A 330 -5.60 6.11 -21.65
C ASP A 330 -7.00 5.72 -21.10
N ALA A 331 -7.36 4.44 -21.16
CA ALA A 331 -8.59 3.88 -20.59
C ALA A 331 -8.60 3.73 -19.06
N ASP A 332 -7.43 3.68 -18.40
CA ASP A 332 -7.31 3.29 -16.98
C ASP A 332 -7.06 4.45 -16.00
N LEU A 333 -6.94 5.67 -16.49
CA LEU A 333 -7.12 6.83 -15.62
C LEU A 333 -8.60 6.85 -15.17
N PRO A 334 -8.89 6.93 -13.87
CA PRO A 334 -10.25 6.90 -13.38
C PRO A 334 -11.05 8.01 -14.08
N LYS A 335 -11.85 7.63 -15.09
CA LYS A 335 -12.89 8.47 -15.67
C LYS A 335 -13.97 8.59 -14.61
N HIS A 336 -13.80 9.52 -13.71
CA HIS A 336 -14.92 9.98 -12.88
C HIS A 336 -15.77 10.88 -13.75
N SER A 337 -16.94 10.38 -14.16
CA SER A 337 -18.06 11.22 -14.56
C SER A 337 -18.38 12.22 -13.45
N PRO A 338 -18.88 13.41 -13.77
CA PRO A 338 -19.01 14.58 -12.90
C PRO A 338 -19.82 14.34 -11.64
#